data_1d64165741d898153753ea0d18da4a2e
#
_entry.id   1d64165741d898153753ea0d18da4a2e
#
_cell.length_a   1.000
_cell.length_b   1.000
_cell.length_c   1.000
_cell.angle_alpha   90.00
_cell.angle_beta   90.00
_cell.angle_gamma   90.00
#
_symmetry.space_group_name_H-M   'P 1'
#
loop_
_entity.id
_entity.type
_entity.pdbx_description
1 polymer ?
#
loop_
_entity_poly.entity_id
_entity_poly.type
_entity_poly.pdbx_seq_one_letter_code
_entity_poly.pdbx_strand_id
1 'polypeptide(L)'
;VVIIHSPEAKKDFEKKIGPNKKITYAEQEKALGTAHALKTALPHVTSENLLVLLGDVPLLSRRTIKKLKKQTLDNDLVVLTGEVKNPSGYGRIIKDSEGKPMAIIEELDCDEAQREIKEINSGIMAFKTNVAKNLVERIKPSLKKNEYYLTDAIEIAYHEGLRTVSYRTTE
;
A
#
# COMPACT_ATOMS: atom_id res chain seq x y z
N VAL A 1 -8.45 3.73 -13.82
CA VAL A 1 -7.15 3.84 -13.11
C VAL A 1 -6.97 5.27 -12.67
N VAL A 2 -6.55 5.50 -11.41
CA VAL A 2 -6.14 6.83 -10.94
C VAL A 2 -4.61 6.83 -10.86
N ILE A 3 -3.97 7.77 -11.53
CA ILE A 3 -2.52 8.00 -11.46
C ILE A 3 -2.29 9.21 -10.56
N ILE A 4 -1.55 8.99 -9.47
CA ILE A 4 -1.15 10.05 -8.56
C ILE A 4 0.23 10.52 -8.99
N HIS A 5 0.38 11.84 -9.10
CA HIS A 5 1.62 12.45 -9.60
C HIS A 5 1.94 13.75 -8.86
N SER A 6 3.21 14.14 -8.87
CA SER A 6 3.60 15.49 -8.46
C SER A 6 3.20 16.51 -9.53
N PRO A 7 3.10 17.81 -9.19
CA PRO A 7 2.77 18.86 -10.18
C PRO A 7 3.65 18.83 -11.42
N GLU A 8 4.95 18.55 -11.26
CA GLU A 8 5.94 18.55 -12.35
C GLU A 8 5.77 17.35 -13.29
N ALA A 9 5.32 16.19 -12.76
CA ALA A 9 5.27 14.93 -13.52
C ALA A 9 4.06 14.81 -14.45
N LYS A 10 3.02 15.62 -14.28
CA LYS A 10 1.77 15.52 -15.04
C LYS A 10 1.98 15.50 -16.55
N LYS A 11 2.69 16.50 -17.07
CA LYS A 11 2.93 16.64 -18.51
C LYS A 11 3.66 15.44 -19.10
N ASP A 12 4.59 14.85 -18.34
CA ASP A 12 5.35 13.67 -18.77
C ASP A 12 4.47 12.44 -18.83
N PHE A 13 3.58 12.25 -17.86
CA PHE A 13 2.62 11.16 -17.87
C PHE A 13 1.63 11.30 -19.04
N GLU A 14 1.04 12.47 -19.22
CA GLU A 14 0.12 12.73 -20.33
C GLU A 14 0.78 12.50 -21.70
N LYS A 15 2.04 12.94 -21.86
CA LYS A 15 2.81 12.74 -23.10
C LYS A 15 3.11 11.26 -23.36
N LYS A 16 3.52 10.50 -22.33
CA LYS A 16 3.94 9.09 -22.47
C LYS A 16 2.77 8.14 -22.62
N ILE A 17 1.66 8.39 -21.92
CA ILE A 17 0.49 7.50 -21.92
C ILE A 17 -0.49 7.87 -23.02
N GLY A 18 -0.53 9.14 -23.41
CA GLY A 18 -1.49 9.69 -24.36
C GLY A 18 -2.92 9.80 -23.78
N PRO A 19 -3.88 10.27 -24.59
CA PRO A 19 -5.26 10.44 -24.16
C PRO A 19 -5.92 9.08 -23.91
N ASN A 20 -6.36 8.83 -22.68
CA ASN A 20 -7.01 7.59 -22.27
C ASN A 20 -8.16 7.89 -21.30
N LYS A 21 -9.40 7.70 -21.75
CA LYS A 21 -10.62 7.95 -20.95
C LYS A 21 -10.74 7.05 -19.68
N LYS A 22 -9.92 5.98 -19.57
CA LYS A 22 -9.91 5.09 -18.41
C LYS A 22 -8.90 5.54 -17.34
N ILE A 23 -8.17 6.62 -17.58
CA ILE A 23 -7.18 7.16 -16.67
C ILE A 23 -7.65 8.51 -16.15
N THR A 24 -7.61 8.68 -14.84
CA THR A 24 -7.79 9.94 -14.13
C THR A 24 -6.45 10.31 -13.50
N TYR A 25 -6.05 11.55 -13.63
CA TYR A 25 -4.85 12.07 -12.98
C TYR A 25 -5.26 12.81 -11.70
N ALA A 26 -4.60 12.49 -10.60
CA ALA A 26 -4.79 13.14 -9.30
C ALA A 26 -3.47 13.74 -8.84
N GLU A 27 -3.45 15.05 -8.62
CA GLU A 27 -2.25 15.78 -8.26
C GLU A 27 -2.03 15.76 -6.74
N GLN A 28 -0.89 15.27 -6.32
CA GLN A 28 -0.41 15.40 -4.96
C GLN A 28 0.53 16.61 -4.90
N GLU A 29 0.01 17.76 -4.48
CA GLU A 29 0.76 19.03 -4.44
C GLU A 29 2.04 18.95 -3.60
N LYS A 30 2.00 18.22 -2.52
CA LYS A 30 3.15 18.00 -1.61
C LYS A 30 3.35 16.52 -1.37
N ALA A 31 4.59 16.04 -1.47
CA ALA A 31 4.97 14.66 -1.20
C ALA A 31 4.90 14.35 0.31
N LEU A 32 3.69 14.22 0.85
CA LEU A 32 3.42 13.96 2.27
C LEU A 32 3.27 12.46 2.60
N GLY A 33 3.76 11.58 1.75
CA GLY A 33 3.76 10.13 1.97
C GLY A 33 2.66 9.38 1.23
N THR A 34 2.71 8.04 1.35
CA THR A 34 1.88 7.10 0.56
C THR A 34 0.40 7.10 0.96
N ALA A 35 0.09 7.29 2.24
CA ALA A 35 -1.31 7.42 2.68
C ALA A 35 -1.93 8.73 2.17
N HIS A 36 -1.18 9.84 2.18
CA HIS A 36 -1.65 11.09 1.62
C HIS A 36 -1.87 10.98 0.11
N ALA A 37 -1.01 10.26 -0.62
CA ALA A 37 -1.22 9.97 -2.03
C ALA A 37 -2.52 9.20 -2.27
N LEU A 38 -2.79 8.13 -1.49
CA LEU A 38 -4.04 7.41 -1.59
C LEU A 38 -5.24 8.30 -1.26
N LYS A 39 -5.17 9.13 -0.22
CA LYS A 39 -6.22 10.08 0.14
C LYS A 39 -6.57 11.01 -1.02
N THR A 40 -5.57 11.50 -1.75
CA THR A 40 -5.74 12.33 -2.96
C THR A 40 -6.47 11.58 -4.08
N ALA A 41 -6.25 10.27 -4.22
CA ALA A 41 -6.89 9.45 -5.25
C ALA A 41 -8.34 9.06 -4.92
N LEU A 42 -8.68 8.88 -3.65
CA LEU A 42 -9.97 8.32 -3.20
C LEU A 42 -11.23 9.04 -3.72
N PRO A 43 -11.27 10.37 -3.90
CA PRO A 43 -12.43 11.04 -4.52
C PRO A 43 -12.74 10.56 -5.95
N HIS A 44 -11.76 10.02 -6.65
CA HIS A 44 -11.88 9.51 -8.02
C HIS A 44 -12.14 8.00 -8.09
N VAL A 45 -12.19 7.30 -6.95
CA VAL A 45 -12.42 5.86 -6.88
C VAL A 45 -13.90 5.56 -6.69
N THR A 46 -14.50 4.90 -7.68
CA THR A 46 -15.92 4.52 -7.70
C THR A 46 -16.16 3.02 -7.50
N SER A 47 -15.10 2.20 -7.57
CA SER A 47 -15.18 0.74 -7.40
C SER A 47 -15.30 0.35 -5.92
N GLU A 48 -15.93 -0.80 -5.64
CA GLU A 48 -16.04 -1.35 -4.28
C GLU A 48 -14.70 -1.74 -3.68
N ASN A 49 -13.75 -2.16 -4.53
CA ASN A 49 -12.41 -2.54 -4.14
C ASN A 49 -11.38 -1.71 -4.93
N LEU A 50 -10.26 -1.43 -4.31
CA LEU A 50 -9.13 -0.75 -4.92
C LEU A 50 -7.83 -1.53 -4.71
N LEU A 51 -6.91 -1.35 -5.62
CA LEU A 51 -5.55 -1.87 -5.55
C LEU A 51 -4.58 -0.69 -5.65
N VAL A 52 -3.75 -0.55 -4.64
CA VAL A 52 -2.66 0.44 -4.60
C VAL A 52 -1.41 -0.22 -5.17
N LEU A 53 -0.86 0.38 -6.21
CA LEU A 53 0.38 -0.03 -6.86
C LEU A 53 1.40 1.10 -6.77
N LEU A 54 2.65 0.75 -6.56
CA LEU A 54 3.76 1.70 -6.62
C LEU A 54 4.33 1.76 -8.03
N GLY A 55 4.68 2.95 -8.50
CA GLY A 55 5.19 3.17 -9.85
C GLY A 55 6.58 2.57 -10.11
N ASP A 56 7.33 2.27 -9.05
CA ASP A 56 8.66 1.67 -9.07
C ASP A 56 8.65 0.13 -8.95
N VAL A 57 7.46 -0.49 -8.92
CA VAL A 57 7.28 -1.96 -8.93
C VAL A 57 6.59 -2.41 -10.24
N PRO A 58 7.25 -2.29 -11.40
CA PRO A 58 6.60 -2.51 -12.70
C PRO A 58 6.43 -3.99 -13.08
N LEU A 59 7.10 -4.92 -12.39
CA LEU A 59 7.16 -6.33 -12.79
C LEU A 59 6.07 -7.21 -12.13
N LEU A 60 5.05 -6.60 -11.56
CA LEU A 60 3.94 -7.34 -10.95
C LEU A 60 3.16 -8.14 -12.01
N SER A 61 3.07 -9.45 -11.81
CA SER A 61 2.39 -10.33 -12.77
C SER A 61 0.86 -10.16 -12.75
N ARG A 62 0.23 -10.44 -13.89
CA ARG A 62 -1.24 -10.50 -13.98
C ARG A 62 -1.84 -11.57 -13.06
N ARG A 63 -1.08 -12.63 -12.75
CA ARG A 63 -1.50 -13.70 -11.85
C ARG A 63 -1.61 -13.17 -10.43
N THR A 64 -0.60 -12.44 -9.97
CA THR A 64 -0.57 -11.83 -8.63
C THR A 64 -1.68 -10.80 -8.47
N ILE A 65 -1.90 -9.94 -9.47
CA ILE A 65 -3.03 -8.99 -9.47
C ILE A 65 -4.38 -9.70 -9.34
N LYS A 66 -4.61 -10.78 -10.11
CA LYS A 66 -5.85 -11.57 -10.02
C LYS A 66 -6.03 -12.20 -8.65
N LYS A 67 -4.96 -12.69 -8.02
CA LYS A 67 -5.01 -13.28 -6.69
C LYS A 67 -5.30 -12.22 -5.62
N LEU A 68 -4.64 -11.05 -5.65
CA LEU A 68 -4.96 -9.93 -4.76
C LEU A 68 -6.43 -9.54 -4.87
N LYS A 69 -6.94 -9.38 -6.11
CA LYS A 69 -8.36 -9.09 -6.35
C LYS A 69 -9.28 -10.16 -5.76
N LYS A 70 -8.92 -11.45 -5.85
CA LYS A 70 -9.71 -12.52 -5.25
C LYS A 70 -9.70 -12.43 -3.72
N GLN A 71 -8.57 -12.11 -3.12
CA GLN A 71 -8.43 -11.98 -1.67
C GLN A 71 -9.32 -10.87 -1.08
N THR A 72 -9.59 -9.78 -1.84
CA THR A 72 -10.46 -8.70 -1.35
C THR A 72 -11.94 -9.07 -1.29
N LEU A 73 -12.35 -10.23 -1.83
CA LEU A 73 -13.74 -10.71 -1.69
C LEU A 73 -14.04 -11.07 -0.23
N ASP A 74 -13.08 -11.70 0.45
CA ASP A 74 -13.24 -12.22 1.80
C ASP A 74 -12.55 -11.37 2.88
N ASN A 75 -11.68 -10.44 2.47
CA ASN A 75 -10.87 -9.63 3.37
C ASN A 75 -11.09 -8.12 3.13
N ASP A 76 -10.89 -7.36 4.18
CA ASP A 76 -11.07 -5.91 4.19
C ASP A 76 -9.79 -5.19 3.70
N LEU A 77 -8.64 -5.79 4.01
CA LEU A 77 -7.31 -5.32 3.64
C LEU A 77 -6.38 -6.51 3.35
N VAL A 78 -5.68 -6.44 2.24
CA VAL A 78 -4.68 -7.43 1.81
C VAL A 78 -3.37 -6.72 1.55
N VAL A 79 -2.28 -7.15 2.17
CA VAL A 79 -0.93 -6.68 1.86
C VAL A 79 -0.19 -7.74 1.06
N LEU A 80 0.41 -7.35 -0.06
CA LEU A 80 1.33 -8.21 -0.82
C LEU A 80 2.68 -8.21 -0.15
N THR A 81 3.19 -9.39 0.16
CA THR A 81 4.48 -9.57 0.81
C THR A 81 5.40 -10.45 -0.01
N GLY A 82 6.69 -10.36 0.25
CA GLY A 82 7.72 -11.23 -0.29
C GLY A 82 8.61 -11.76 0.82
N GLU A 83 9.36 -12.82 0.53
CA GLU A 83 10.39 -13.30 1.42
C GLU A 83 11.76 -13.14 0.75
N VAL A 84 12.70 -12.48 1.41
CA VAL A 84 14.01 -12.18 0.86
C VAL A 84 15.11 -12.60 1.82
N LYS A 85 16.27 -12.99 1.28
CA LYS A 85 17.44 -13.37 2.10
C LYS A 85 18.00 -12.17 2.88
N ASN A 86 18.10 -11.03 2.22
CA ASN A 86 18.51 -9.77 2.84
C ASN A 86 17.35 -8.78 2.83
N PRO A 87 16.66 -8.56 3.96
CA PRO A 87 15.50 -7.68 4.06
C PRO A 87 15.86 -6.20 4.29
N SER A 88 17.14 -5.82 4.29
CA SER A 88 17.58 -4.44 4.53
C SER A 88 16.90 -3.46 3.57
N GLY A 89 16.43 -2.35 4.10
CA GLY A 89 15.75 -1.28 3.34
C GLY A 89 14.25 -1.49 3.13
N TYR A 90 13.68 -2.63 3.55
CA TYR A 90 12.24 -2.89 3.42
C TYR A 90 11.53 -2.80 4.78
N GLY A 91 10.24 -2.52 4.75
CA GLY A 91 9.36 -2.68 5.92
C GLY A 91 9.15 -4.16 6.25
N ARG A 92 9.17 -4.53 7.53
CA ARG A 92 8.97 -5.90 8.03
C ARG A 92 7.51 -6.15 8.38
N ILE A 93 7.02 -7.33 8.03
CA ILE A 93 5.67 -7.76 8.39
C ILE A 93 5.69 -8.38 9.78
N ILE A 94 5.08 -7.72 10.73
CA ILE A 94 4.89 -8.26 12.08
C ILE A 94 3.56 -9.01 12.11
N LYS A 95 3.57 -10.22 12.67
CA LYS A 95 2.39 -11.08 12.75
C LYS A 95 2.13 -11.52 14.18
N ASP A 96 0.88 -11.79 14.48
CA ASP A 96 0.49 -12.46 15.72
C ASP A 96 0.72 -13.98 15.67
N SER A 97 0.38 -14.68 16.76
CA SER A 97 0.52 -16.13 16.88
C SER A 97 -0.34 -16.91 15.87
N GLU A 98 -1.37 -16.31 15.30
CA GLU A 98 -2.26 -16.90 14.29
C GLU A 98 -1.78 -16.60 12.85
N GLY A 99 -0.68 -15.83 12.71
CA GLY A 99 -0.11 -15.43 11.41
C GLY A 99 -0.82 -14.25 10.76
N LYS A 100 -1.70 -13.55 11.49
CA LYS A 100 -2.37 -12.34 11.02
C LYS A 100 -1.41 -11.14 11.07
N PRO A 101 -1.30 -10.31 10.03
CA PRO A 101 -0.46 -9.13 10.07
C PRO A 101 -0.98 -8.13 11.10
N MET A 102 -0.11 -7.75 12.04
CA MET A 102 -0.37 -6.78 13.11
C MET A 102 0.13 -5.39 12.75
N ALA A 103 1.31 -5.31 12.12
CA ALA A 103 1.96 -4.07 11.76
C ALA A 103 2.95 -4.27 10.63
N ILE A 104 3.35 -3.18 10.00
CA ILE A 104 4.53 -3.10 9.13
C ILE A 104 5.48 -2.09 9.75
N ILE A 105 6.67 -2.56 10.13
CA ILE A 105 7.69 -1.69 10.74
C ILE A 105 8.74 -1.36 9.68
N GLU A 106 8.91 -0.08 9.41
CA GLU A 106 9.90 0.39 8.44
C GLU A 106 11.33 0.14 8.95
N GLU A 107 12.30 -0.07 8.04
CA GLU A 107 13.69 -0.41 8.36
C GLU A 107 14.31 0.45 9.47
N LEU A 108 14.08 1.77 9.43
CA LEU A 108 14.66 2.72 10.38
C LEU A 108 14.04 2.64 11.79
N ASP A 109 12.89 1.99 11.91
CA ASP A 109 12.14 1.85 13.15
C ASP A 109 12.22 0.43 13.73
N CYS A 110 12.84 -0.52 12.99
CA CYS A 110 13.04 -1.89 13.45
C CYS A 110 14.06 -1.98 14.60
N ASP A 111 13.71 -2.76 15.62
CA ASP A 111 14.67 -3.28 16.59
C ASP A 111 15.52 -4.42 15.98
N GLU A 112 16.45 -4.98 16.78
CA GLU A 112 17.36 -6.05 16.31
C GLU A 112 16.60 -7.33 15.92
N ALA A 113 15.61 -7.74 16.68
CA ALA A 113 14.82 -8.94 16.40
C ALA A 113 13.94 -8.75 15.15
N GLN A 114 13.33 -7.58 14.99
CA GLN A 114 12.52 -7.25 13.82
C GLN A 114 13.34 -7.20 12.53
N ARG A 115 14.60 -6.76 12.58
CA ARG A 115 15.49 -6.75 11.41
C ARG A 115 15.76 -8.14 10.84
N GLU A 116 15.70 -9.20 11.68
CA GLU A 116 15.89 -10.58 11.24
C GLU A 116 14.68 -11.16 10.50
N ILE A 117 13.53 -10.52 10.55
CA ILE A 117 12.32 -10.95 9.85
C ILE A 117 12.57 -10.86 8.35
N LYS A 118 12.35 -11.98 7.63
CA LYS A 118 12.59 -12.09 6.18
C LYS A 118 11.37 -11.77 5.33
N GLU A 119 10.17 -11.73 5.93
CA GLU A 119 8.95 -11.32 5.23
C GLU A 119 8.86 -9.80 5.18
N ILE A 120 8.87 -9.27 3.98
CA ILE A 120 8.92 -7.84 3.69
C ILE A 120 7.62 -7.34 3.07
N ASN A 121 7.36 -6.04 3.27
CA ASN A 121 6.33 -5.31 2.57
C ASN A 121 6.76 -4.99 1.13
N SER A 122 5.91 -5.32 0.17
CA SER A 122 6.13 -4.93 -1.24
C SER A 122 5.65 -3.52 -1.57
N GLY A 123 4.97 -2.84 -0.64
CA GLY A 123 4.29 -1.56 -0.89
C GLY A 123 2.95 -1.69 -1.63
N ILE A 124 2.55 -2.90 -2.02
CA ILE A 124 1.31 -3.15 -2.76
C ILE A 124 0.22 -3.63 -1.79
N MET A 125 -0.91 -2.95 -1.81
CA MET A 125 -2.04 -3.25 -0.93
C MET A 125 -3.35 -3.24 -1.71
N ALA A 126 -4.29 -4.11 -1.32
CA ALA A 126 -5.64 -4.11 -1.83
C ALA A 126 -6.63 -3.90 -0.68
N PHE A 127 -7.67 -3.09 -0.91
CA PHE A 127 -8.63 -2.69 0.10
C PHE A 127 -10.06 -2.81 -0.41
N LYS A 128 -11.00 -2.99 0.48
CA LYS A 128 -12.34 -2.47 0.26
C LYS A 128 -12.30 -0.96 0.30
N THR A 129 -12.92 -0.29 -0.66
CA THR A 129 -12.79 1.17 -0.82
C THR A 129 -13.30 1.95 0.40
N ASN A 130 -14.38 1.50 1.02
CA ASN A 130 -14.89 2.11 2.26
C ASN A 130 -13.92 1.98 3.43
N VAL A 131 -13.23 0.85 3.53
CA VAL A 131 -12.18 0.61 4.54
C VAL A 131 -10.99 1.52 4.29
N ALA A 132 -10.50 1.61 3.05
CA ALA A 132 -9.42 2.52 2.70
C ALA A 132 -9.74 3.98 3.08
N LYS A 133 -10.97 4.45 2.78
CA LYS A 133 -11.43 5.81 3.14
C LYS A 133 -11.37 6.05 4.65
N ASN A 134 -11.78 5.08 5.45
CA ASN A 134 -11.74 5.20 6.91
C ASN A 134 -10.30 5.20 7.45
N LEU A 135 -9.49 4.25 7.00
CA LEU A 135 -8.13 4.07 7.50
C LEU A 135 -7.23 5.27 7.19
N VAL A 136 -7.27 5.82 5.98
CA VAL A 136 -6.39 6.95 5.60
C VAL A 136 -6.66 8.23 6.39
N GLU A 137 -7.89 8.44 6.89
CA GLU A 137 -8.23 9.59 7.74
C GLU A 137 -7.64 9.48 9.15
N ARG A 138 -7.23 8.30 9.56
CA ARG A 138 -6.75 8.01 10.91
C ARG A 138 -5.23 7.86 10.99
N ILE A 139 -4.57 7.70 9.85
CA ILE A 139 -3.11 7.66 9.77
C ILE A 139 -2.55 9.02 10.19
N LYS A 140 -1.61 9.01 11.12
CA LYS A 140 -0.91 10.20 11.60
C LYS A 140 0.43 10.36 10.90
N PRO A 141 0.96 11.58 10.80
CA PRO A 141 2.28 11.76 10.23
C PRO A 141 3.35 11.13 11.13
N SER A 142 4.33 10.48 10.53
CA SER A 142 5.49 9.95 11.21
C SER A 142 6.28 11.06 11.89
N LEU A 143 6.71 10.83 13.13
CA LEU A 143 7.49 11.81 13.90
C LEU A 143 8.86 12.12 13.28
N LYS A 144 9.43 11.18 12.52
CA LYS A 144 10.78 11.32 11.94
C LYS A 144 10.79 12.09 10.62
N LYS A 145 9.78 11.85 9.75
CA LYS A 145 9.77 12.42 8.38
C LYS A 145 8.58 13.34 8.11
N ASN A 146 7.63 13.42 9.04
CA ASN A 146 6.37 14.14 8.86
C ASN A 146 5.59 13.68 7.61
N GLU A 147 5.68 12.38 7.30
CA GLU A 147 5.01 11.71 6.19
C GLU A 147 3.93 10.76 6.69
N TYR A 148 2.85 10.63 5.95
CA TYR A 148 1.76 9.70 6.23
C TYR A 148 2.02 8.37 5.52
N TYR A 149 2.42 7.35 6.27
CA TYR A 149 2.74 6.03 5.72
C TYR A 149 1.49 5.17 5.60
N LEU A 150 1.24 4.63 4.40
CA LEU A 150 0.10 3.72 4.20
C LEU A 150 0.28 2.40 4.97
N THR A 151 1.50 2.05 5.33
CA THR A 151 1.83 0.88 6.16
C THR A 151 1.16 0.91 7.52
N ASP A 152 0.91 2.09 8.10
CA ASP A 152 0.21 2.25 9.38
C ASP A 152 -1.25 1.78 9.32
N ALA A 153 -1.83 1.68 8.11
CA ALA A 153 -3.17 1.13 7.92
C ALA A 153 -3.29 -0.31 8.44
N ILE A 154 -2.20 -1.11 8.43
CA ILE A 154 -2.20 -2.49 8.91
C ILE A 154 -2.43 -2.52 10.43
N GLU A 155 -1.71 -1.70 11.18
CA GLU A 155 -1.83 -1.63 12.63
C GLU A 155 -3.22 -1.14 13.05
N ILE A 156 -3.71 -0.09 12.41
CA ILE A 156 -5.07 0.43 12.67
C ILE A 156 -6.10 -0.66 12.38
N ALA A 157 -5.99 -1.35 11.24
CA ALA A 157 -6.90 -2.43 10.85
C ALA A 157 -6.87 -3.62 11.81
N TYR A 158 -5.68 -3.97 12.32
CA TYR A 158 -5.52 -5.03 13.31
C TYR A 158 -6.25 -4.69 14.62
N HIS A 159 -6.06 -3.50 15.16
CA HIS A 159 -6.71 -3.05 16.38
C HIS A 159 -8.24 -2.90 16.26
N GLU A 160 -8.74 -2.68 15.05
CA GLU A 160 -10.19 -2.64 14.78
C GLU A 160 -10.81 -4.02 14.50
N GLY A 161 -10.00 -5.07 14.52
CA GLY A 161 -10.48 -6.42 14.23
C GLY A 161 -10.90 -6.63 12.76
N LEU A 162 -10.43 -5.77 11.84
CA LEU A 162 -10.69 -5.93 10.41
C LEU A 162 -10.03 -7.20 9.88
N ARG A 163 -10.66 -7.82 8.88
CA ARG A 163 -10.11 -9.00 8.22
C ARG A 163 -8.93 -8.59 7.34
N THR A 164 -7.74 -8.68 7.93
CA THR A 164 -6.48 -8.31 7.29
C THR A 164 -5.64 -9.55 7.06
N VAL A 165 -5.10 -9.73 5.85
CA VAL A 165 -4.23 -10.84 5.50
C VAL A 165 -2.99 -10.38 4.74
N SER A 166 -1.88 -11.08 4.94
CA SER A 166 -0.71 -10.99 4.07
C SER A 166 -0.80 -12.07 2.99
N TYR A 167 -0.62 -11.67 1.74
CA TYR A 167 -0.48 -12.59 0.63
C TYR A 167 0.97 -12.60 0.16
N ARG A 168 1.69 -13.68 0.49
CA ARG A 168 3.10 -13.83 0.09
C ARG A 168 3.19 -14.31 -1.35
N THR A 169 3.91 -13.55 -2.18
CA THR A 169 4.28 -13.96 -3.54
C THR A 169 5.68 -14.55 -3.56
N THR A 170 5.92 -15.39 -4.55
CA THR A 170 7.25 -15.95 -4.88
C THR A 170 7.84 -15.30 -6.13
N GLU A 171 7.19 -14.25 -6.64
CA GLU A 171 7.62 -13.49 -7.83
C GLU A 171 8.53 -12.35 -7.46
#